data_91d54a240be9ef57eb370d28d6991282
#
_entry.id   91d54a240be9ef57eb370d28d6991282
#
_cell.length_a   1.000
_cell.length_b   1.000
_cell.length_c   1.000
_cell.angle_alpha   90.00
_cell.angle_beta   90.00
_cell.angle_gamma   90.00
#
_symmetry.space_group_name_H-M   'P 1'
#
loop_
_entity.id
_entity.type
_entity.pdbx_description
1 polymer ?
#
loop_
_entity_poly.entity_id
_entity_poly.type
_entity_poly.pdbx_seq_one_letter_code
_entity_poly.pdbx_strand_id
1 'polypeptide(L)'
;MVTNQDGLGTDSFHENTFWPAHNKMMLTLENEEIKFSEVYIDRSFEKDNLPTRKPGTAMLQKYFSAEYDLKNSFVIGDRLTDVKLAENLGAKAIFLDWDNKGCTSPACALVTTAWKEIYQFLKFPDRTAEIHRKTNETDIYVRLNLDGKGKTAIHTGLGFFDHMLDQLGKHSGADLEVKVAG
;
A
#
# COMPACT_ATOMS: atom_id res chain seq x y z
N MET A 1 -12.87 -4.44 -7.70
CA MET A 1 -12.14 -5.71 -7.92
C MET A 1 -11.68 -5.79 -9.36
N VAL A 2 -10.46 -6.31 -9.65
CA VAL A 2 -9.93 -6.49 -11.01
C VAL A 2 -9.40 -7.92 -11.15
N THR A 3 -9.86 -8.66 -12.16
CA THR A 3 -9.47 -10.06 -12.36
C THR A 3 -9.27 -10.40 -13.82
N ASN A 4 -8.27 -11.24 -14.11
CA ASN A 4 -8.08 -11.88 -15.41
C ASN A 4 -8.70 -13.28 -15.36
N GLN A 5 -9.56 -13.58 -16.33
CA GLN A 5 -10.26 -14.87 -16.45
C GLN A 5 -10.02 -15.41 -17.86
N ASP A 6 -8.90 -16.12 -18.01
CA ASP A 6 -8.38 -16.56 -19.29
C ASP A 6 -9.40 -17.37 -20.08
N GLY A 7 -9.81 -16.85 -21.23
CA GLY A 7 -10.74 -17.52 -22.13
C GLY A 7 -12.17 -17.64 -21.65
N LEU A 8 -12.60 -16.84 -20.66
CA LEU A 8 -13.99 -16.85 -20.20
C LEU A 8 -14.94 -16.53 -21.36
N GLY A 9 -15.91 -17.42 -21.56
CA GLY A 9 -16.87 -17.39 -22.68
C GLY A 9 -16.43 -18.19 -23.90
N THR A 10 -15.29 -18.89 -23.84
CA THR A 10 -14.83 -19.83 -24.87
C THR A 10 -15.06 -21.29 -24.44
N ASP A 11 -14.76 -22.24 -25.36
CA ASP A 11 -14.86 -23.68 -25.07
C ASP A 11 -13.91 -24.14 -23.96
N SER A 12 -12.84 -23.37 -23.68
CA SER A 12 -11.90 -23.70 -22.61
C SER A 12 -12.37 -23.26 -21.23
N PHE A 13 -13.25 -22.24 -21.16
CA PHE A 13 -13.80 -21.74 -19.90
C PHE A 13 -15.22 -21.18 -20.09
N HIS A 14 -16.21 -22.05 -19.91
CA HIS A 14 -17.61 -21.69 -20.12
C HIS A 14 -18.16 -20.72 -19.04
N GLU A 15 -19.01 -19.80 -19.45
CA GLU A 15 -19.65 -18.83 -18.57
C GLU A 15 -20.49 -19.49 -17.46
N ASN A 16 -21.15 -20.61 -17.77
CA ASN A 16 -21.94 -21.37 -16.79
C ASN A 16 -21.09 -22.00 -15.67
N THR A 17 -19.80 -22.13 -15.85
CA THR A 17 -18.84 -22.57 -14.81
C THR A 17 -18.38 -21.39 -13.95
N PHE A 18 -18.17 -20.24 -14.57
CA PHE A 18 -17.67 -19.05 -13.87
C PHE A 18 -18.72 -18.34 -13.03
N TRP A 19 -19.86 -17.97 -13.63
CA TRP A 19 -20.84 -17.09 -12.98
C TRP A 19 -21.43 -17.66 -11.69
N PRO A 20 -21.77 -18.96 -11.55
CA PRO A 20 -22.28 -19.48 -10.29
C PRO A 20 -21.29 -19.32 -9.13
N ALA A 21 -20.00 -19.58 -9.37
CA ALA A 21 -18.95 -19.44 -8.36
C ALA A 21 -18.69 -17.96 -8.03
N HIS A 22 -18.60 -17.11 -9.05
CA HIS A 22 -18.39 -15.66 -8.91
C HIS A 22 -19.54 -15.01 -8.14
N ASN A 23 -20.79 -15.31 -8.51
CA ASN A 23 -21.96 -14.73 -7.86
C ASN A 23 -22.09 -15.22 -6.41
N LYS A 24 -21.76 -16.47 -6.12
CA LYS A 24 -21.73 -16.98 -4.74
C LYS A 24 -20.66 -16.25 -3.91
N MET A 25 -19.48 -16.05 -4.44
CA MET A 25 -18.43 -15.28 -3.77
C MET A 25 -18.89 -13.84 -3.50
N MET A 26 -19.46 -13.16 -4.50
CA MET A 26 -19.94 -11.78 -4.35
C MET A 26 -21.04 -11.68 -3.30
N LEU A 27 -22.01 -12.62 -3.31
CA LEU A 27 -23.08 -12.66 -2.32
C LEU A 27 -22.53 -12.91 -0.90
N THR A 28 -21.54 -13.80 -0.77
CA THR A 28 -20.90 -14.06 0.53
C THR A 28 -20.23 -12.81 1.07
N LEU A 29 -19.51 -12.06 0.24
CA LEU A 29 -18.87 -10.81 0.63
C LEU A 29 -19.89 -9.72 0.97
N GLU A 30 -20.98 -9.64 0.21
CA GLU A 30 -22.06 -8.67 0.48
C GLU A 30 -22.78 -8.97 1.81
N ASN A 31 -22.95 -10.23 2.19
CA ASN A 31 -23.50 -10.63 3.48
C ASN A 31 -22.60 -10.22 4.67
N GLU A 32 -21.28 -10.08 4.42
CA GLU A 32 -20.30 -9.53 5.36
C GLU A 32 -20.13 -8.00 5.22
N GLU A 33 -21.09 -7.33 4.57
CA GLU A 33 -21.08 -5.88 4.31
C GLU A 33 -19.94 -5.38 3.42
N ILE A 34 -19.22 -6.28 2.73
CA ILE A 34 -18.15 -5.95 1.82
C ILE A 34 -18.73 -5.72 0.42
N LYS A 35 -18.76 -4.46 -0.01
CA LYS A 35 -19.28 -4.06 -1.33
C LYS A 35 -18.17 -3.49 -2.20
N PHE A 36 -18.05 -4.01 -3.40
CA PHE A 36 -17.14 -3.46 -4.41
C PHE A 36 -17.86 -2.35 -5.18
N SER A 37 -17.21 -1.19 -5.31
CA SER A 37 -17.72 -0.11 -6.17
C SER A 37 -17.83 -0.56 -7.62
N GLU A 38 -16.87 -1.38 -8.08
CA GLU A 38 -16.83 -1.94 -9.43
C GLU A 38 -16.10 -3.27 -9.49
N VAL A 39 -16.45 -4.06 -10.50
CA VAL A 39 -15.82 -5.35 -10.82
C VAL A 39 -15.42 -5.34 -12.29
N TYR A 40 -14.14 -5.46 -12.55
CA TYR A 40 -13.56 -5.54 -13.89
C TYR A 40 -13.04 -6.95 -14.15
N ILE A 41 -13.49 -7.54 -15.25
CA ILE A 41 -13.13 -8.90 -15.65
C ILE A 41 -12.54 -8.83 -17.05
N ASP A 42 -11.23 -9.10 -17.16
CA ASP A 42 -10.61 -9.34 -18.45
C ASP A 42 -10.76 -10.81 -18.83
N ARG A 43 -11.19 -11.10 -20.06
CA ARG A 43 -11.48 -12.44 -20.58
C ARG A 43 -10.41 -12.95 -21.53
N SER A 44 -9.42 -12.14 -21.85
CA SER A 44 -8.40 -12.46 -22.84
C SER A 44 -7.39 -13.49 -22.32
N PHE A 45 -6.77 -14.19 -23.24
CA PHE A 45 -5.60 -15.00 -22.94
C PHE A 45 -4.36 -14.10 -22.82
N GLU A 46 -3.34 -14.59 -22.12
CA GLU A 46 -2.08 -13.87 -21.97
C GLU A 46 -1.41 -13.56 -23.33
N LYS A 47 -1.50 -14.50 -24.26
CA LYS A 47 -0.96 -14.35 -25.63
C LYS A 47 -1.57 -13.20 -26.44
N ASP A 48 -2.80 -12.78 -26.09
CA ASP A 48 -3.51 -11.70 -26.77
C ASP A 48 -2.93 -10.33 -26.43
N ASN A 49 -2.17 -10.24 -25.34
CA ASN A 49 -1.46 -9.05 -24.86
C ASN A 49 -2.32 -7.78 -24.87
N LEU A 50 -3.58 -7.89 -24.48
CA LEU A 50 -4.52 -6.76 -24.48
C LEU A 50 -4.23 -5.78 -23.32
N PRO A 51 -4.39 -4.47 -23.55
CA PRO A 51 -4.15 -3.45 -22.52
C PRO A 51 -5.19 -3.48 -21.38
N THR A 52 -6.29 -4.21 -21.53
CA THR A 52 -7.30 -4.46 -20.50
C THR A 52 -6.86 -5.49 -19.48
N ARG A 53 -6.00 -6.43 -19.91
CA ARG A 53 -5.49 -7.51 -19.06
C ARG A 53 -4.43 -6.98 -18.10
N LYS A 54 -4.51 -7.35 -16.81
CA LYS A 54 -3.43 -7.05 -15.83
C LYS A 54 -2.09 -7.58 -16.33
N PRO A 55 -1.02 -6.77 -16.31
CA PRO A 55 -0.85 -5.49 -15.62
C PRO A 55 -1.28 -4.24 -16.41
N GLY A 56 -2.00 -4.39 -17.53
CA GLY A 56 -2.57 -3.26 -18.28
C GLY A 56 -3.63 -2.50 -17.48
N THR A 57 -3.78 -1.21 -17.78
CA THR A 57 -4.65 -0.30 -17.03
C THR A 57 -5.86 0.20 -17.81
N ALA A 58 -6.10 -0.34 -19.03
CA ALA A 58 -7.14 0.21 -19.91
C ALA A 58 -8.56 0.15 -19.31
N MET A 59 -8.88 -0.87 -18.50
CA MET A 59 -10.16 -0.93 -17.78
C MET A 59 -10.26 0.06 -16.61
N LEU A 60 -9.14 0.67 -16.20
CA LEU A 60 -9.03 1.48 -14.99
C LEU A 60 -8.81 2.97 -15.29
N GLN A 61 -9.01 3.39 -16.54
CA GLN A 61 -8.70 4.75 -17.01
C GLN A 61 -9.40 5.84 -16.20
N LYS A 62 -10.61 5.58 -15.70
CA LYS A 62 -11.35 6.56 -14.89
C LYS A 62 -10.63 6.92 -13.58
N TYR A 63 -9.80 6.01 -13.04
CA TYR A 63 -9.08 6.24 -11.78
C TYR A 63 -7.87 7.17 -11.92
N PHE A 64 -7.47 7.51 -13.15
CA PHE A 64 -6.42 8.52 -13.38
C PHE A 64 -6.95 9.97 -13.28
N SER A 65 -8.23 10.16 -13.01
CA SER A 65 -8.78 11.49 -12.76
C SER A 65 -8.34 12.04 -11.39
N ALA A 66 -8.36 13.36 -11.23
CA ALA A 66 -7.98 14.02 -9.98
C ALA A 66 -8.93 13.71 -8.78
N GLU A 67 -10.03 13.01 -9.03
CA GLU A 67 -10.96 12.57 -7.99
C GLU A 67 -10.42 11.40 -7.17
N TYR A 68 -9.39 10.68 -7.69
CA TYR A 68 -8.82 9.50 -7.04
C TYR A 68 -7.36 9.74 -6.64
N ASP A 69 -7.04 9.46 -5.40
CA ASP A 69 -5.67 9.52 -4.88
C ASP A 69 -4.95 8.19 -5.11
N LEU A 70 -4.49 7.97 -6.35
CA LEU A 70 -3.76 6.76 -6.71
C LEU A 70 -2.46 6.59 -5.91
N LYS A 71 -1.77 7.69 -5.60
CA LYS A 71 -0.51 7.65 -4.84
C LYS A 71 -0.67 7.03 -3.44
N ASN A 72 -1.85 7.22 -2.83
CA ASN A 72 -2.20 6.64 -1.54
C ASN A 72 -3.16 5.45 -1.64
N SER A 73 -3.40 4.96 -2.87
CA SER A 73 -4.21 3.77 -3.13
C SER A 73 -3.35 2.50 -3.14
N PHE A 74 -4.00 1.36 -2.94
CA PHE A 74 -3.34 0.06 -2.87
C PHE A 74 -3.96 -0.94 -3.84
N VAL A 75 -3.10 -1.71 -4.51
CA VAL A 75 -3.47 -2.95 -5.20
C VAL A 75 -3.06 -4.11 -4.30
N ILE A 76 -4.01 -4.95 -3.91
CA ILE A 76 -3.76 -6.16 -3.10
C ILE A 76 -3.90 -7.36 -4.02
N GLY A 77 -2.89 -8.20 -4.11
CA GLY A 77 -2.90 -9.37 -4.97
C GLY A 77 -1.80 -10.38 -4.66
N ASP A 78 -1.92 -11.56 -5.25
CA ASP A 78 -1.05 -12.72 -5.04
C ASP A 78 -0.08 -12.99 -6.20
N ARG A 79 -0.11 -12.13 -7.23
CA ARG A 79 0.74 -12.27 -8.42
C ARG A 79 1.61 -11.05 -8.63
N LEU A 80 2.79 -11.26 -9.19
CA LEU A 80 3.67 -10.14 -9.58
C LEU A 80 3.03 -9.22 -10.65
N THR A 81 2.05 -9.74 -11.41
CA THR A 81 1.24 -8.92 -12.31
C THR A 81 0.36 -7.91 -11.57
N ASP A 82 -0.06 -8.19 -10.31
CA ASP A 82 -0.78 -7.23 -9.47
C ASP A 82 0.16 -6.14 -8.96
N VAL A 83 1.38 -6.51 -8.59
CA VAL A 83 2.42 -5.54 -8.23
C VAL A 83 2.73 -4.62 -9.41
N LYS A 84 2.86 -5.20 -10.61
CA LYS A 84 3.10 -4.41 -11.83
C LYS A 84 1.90 -3.53 -12.21
N LEU A 85 0.67 -3.98 -11.93
CA LEU A 85 -0.52 -3.16 -12.08
C LEU A 85 -0.47 -1.95 -11.15
N ALA A 86 -0.05 -2.12 -9.88
CA ALA A 86 0.14 -1.00 -8.96
C ALA A 86 1.15 0.02 -9.48
N GLU A 87 2.30 -0.43 -9.99
CA GLU A 87 3.28 0.46 -10.63
C GLU A 87 2.67 1.25 -11.79
N ASN A 88 1.97 0.57 -12.69
CA ASN A 88 1.37 1.18 -13.88
C ASN A 88 0.25 2.17 -13.53
N LEU A 89 -0.39 2.02 -12.38
CA LEU A 89 -1.38 2.95 -11.84
C LEU A 89 -0.74 4.12 -11.06
N GLY A 90 0.53 4.03 -10.68
CA GLY A 90 1.13 4.95 -9.72
C GLY A 90 0.65 4.75 -8.29
N ALA A 91 0.13 3.55 -7.99
CA ALA A 91 -0.36 3.12 -6.69
C ALA A 91 0.69 2.27 -5.94
N LYS A 92 0.39 1.91 -4.70
CA LYS A 92 1.20 1.00 -3.89
C LYS A 92 0.68 -0.44 -4.02
N ALA A 93 1.57 -1.42 -3.90
CA ALA A 93 1.22 -2.83 -3.91
C ALA A 93 1.30 -3.43 -2.49
N ILE A 94 0.32 -4.26 -2.16
CA ILE A 94 0.39 -5.22 -1.05
C ILE A 94 0.41 -6.61 -1.68
N PHE A 95 1.54 -7.30 -1.55
CA PHE A 95 1.78 -8.57 -2.19
C PHE A 95 1.55 -9.74 -1.21
N LEU A 96 0.58 -10.60 -1.54
CA LEU A 96 0.30 -11.85 -0.83
C LEU A 96 1.24 -12.94 -1.34
N ASP A 97 2.39 -13.10 -0.70
CA ASP A 97 3.48 -13.94 -1.19
C ASP A 97 3.43 -15.37 -0.62
N TRP A 98 2.48 -16.17 -1.11
CA TRP A 98 2.31 -17.56 -0.69
C TRP A 98 3.46 -18.48 -1.13
N ASP A 99 4.17 -18.10 -2.18
CA ASP A 99 5.24 -18.91 -2.78
C ASP A 99 6.64 -18.49 -2.33
N ASN A 100 6.74 -17.49 -1.45
CA ASN A 100 8.00 -16.93 -0.94
C ASN A 100 8.94 -16.43 -2.05
N LYS A 101 8.36 -15.80 -3.08
CA LYS A 101 9.09 -15.26 -4.24
C LYS A 101 9.78 -13.93 -3.94
N GLY A 102 9.30 -13.23 -2.90
CA GLY A 102 9.71 -11.87 -2.59
C GLY A 102 9.17 -10.83 -3.60
N CYS A 103 9.35 -9.57 -3.24
CA CYS A 103 8.99 -8.45 -4.10
C CYS A 103 10.11 -7.40 -4.08
N THR A 104 10.70 -7.13 -5.25
CA THR A 104 11.78 -6.14 -5.41
C THR A 104 11.30 -4.80 -5.97
N SER A 105 10.00 -4.70 -6.31
CA SER A 105 9.42 -3.49 -6.87
C SER A 105 9.36 -2.36 -5.83
N PRO A 106 9.71 -1.11 -6.19
CA PRO A 106 9.55 0.05 -5.33
C PRO A 106 8.08 0.37 -5.01
N ALA A 107 7.13 -0.12 -5.79
CA ALA A 107 5.70 0.01 -5.50
C ALA A 107 5.23 -0.91 -4.37
N CYS A 108 6.02 -1.94 -4.02
CA CYS A 108 5.66 -2.94 -3.01
C CYS A 108 5.79 -2.33 -1.60
N ALA A 109 4.66 -1.97 -1.00
CA ALA A 109 4.60 -1.35 0.32
C ALA A 109 4.55 -2.39 1.45
N LEU A 110 4.00 -3.58 1.18
CA LEU A 110 3.92 -4.69 2.14
C LEU A 110 4.00 -6.03 1.40
N VAL A 111 4.78 -6.96 1.94
CA VAL A 111 4.81 -8.39 1.53
C VAL A 111 4.39 -9.21 2.74
N THR A 112 3.33 -9.99 2.60
CA THR A 112 2.80 -10.80 3.71
C THR A 112 1.96 -11.96 3.18
N THR A 113 1.64 -12.92 4.03
CA THR A 113 0.64 -13.97 3.78
C THR A 113 -0.58 -13.82 4.69
N ALA A 114 -0.57 -12.82 5.59
CA ALA A 114 -1.57 -12.66 6.66
C ALA A 114 -2.47 -11.43 6.46
N TRP A 115 -3.76 -11.65 6.27
CA TRP A 115 -4.76 -10.57 6.19
C TRP A 115 -4.78 -9.65 7.42
N LYS A 116 -4.42 -10.17 8.60
CA LYS A 116 -4.30 -9.38 9.82
C LYS A 116 -3.23 -8.31 9.70
N GLU A 117 -2.09 -8.62 9.06
CA GLU A 117 -1.02 -7.65 8.84
C GLU A 117 -1.44 -6.59 7.82
N ILE A 118 -2.17 -6.97 6.76
CA ILE A 118 -2.75 -6.03 5.81
C ILE A 118 -3.69 -5.06 6.53
N TYR A 119 -4.58 -5.59 7.37
CA TYR A 119 -5.50 -4.77 8.14
C TYR A 119 -4.76 -3.79 9.06
N GLN A 120 -3.74 -4.27 9.77
CA GLN A 120 -2.93 -3.41 10.64
C GLN A 120 -2.20 -2.33 9.85
N PHE A 121 -1.59 -2.69 8.74
CA PHE A 121 -0.87 -1.76 7.86
C PHE A 121 -1.79 -0.67 7.29
N LEU A 122 -3.00 -1.02 6.85
CA LEU A 122 -3.94 -0.06 6.27
C LEU A 122 -4.65 0.79 7.33
N LYS A 123 -4.94 0.22 8.51
CA LYS A 123 -5.67 0.90 9.59
C LYS A 123 -4.79 1.82 10.42
N PHE A 124 -3.52 1.44 10.58
CA PHE A 124 -2.56 2.16 11.39
C PHE A 124 -1.37 2.59 10.53
N PRO A 125 -1.56 3.61 9.66
CA PRO A 125 -0.44 4.15 8.88
C PRO A 125 0.62 4.65 9.86
N ASP A 126 1.89 4.51 9.49
CA ASP A 126 3.02 4.98 10.28
C ASP A 126 2.80 6.42 10.73
N ARG A 127 2.77 6.67 12.04
CA ARG A 127 2.63 7.99 12.62
C ARG A 127 4.01 8.65 12.70
N THR A 128 4.52 9.00 11.51
CA THR A 128 5.81 9.68 11.36
C THR A 128 5.62 11.11 10.91
N ALA A 129 6.46 11.99 11.39
CA ALA A 129 6.53 13.38 10.94
C ALA A 129 8.00 13.81 10.84
N GLU A 130 8.29 14.66 9.85
CA GLU A 130 9.60 15.25 9.65
C GLU A 130 9.42 16.74 9.33
N ILE A 131 10.19 17.58 10.01
CA ILE A 131 10.20 19.03 9.80
C ILE A 131 11.65 19.49 9.71
N HIS A 132 11.95 20.26 8.68
CA HIS A 132 13.20 20.98 8.55
C HIS A 132 12.88 22.48 8.40
N ARG A 133 13.30 23.29 9.39
CA ARG A 133 13.14 24.74 9.37
C ARG A 133 14.51 25.40 9.40
N LYS A 134 14.80 26.18 8.36
CA LYS A 134 16.02 26.93 8.25
C LYS A 134 15.73 28.44 8.18
N THR A 135 16.45 29.22 8.96
CA THR A 135 16.49 30.70 8.94
C THR A 135 17.93 31.17 8.80
N ASN A 136 18.17 32.48 8.82
CA ASN A 136 19.54 33.01 8.82
C ASN A 136 20.27 32.74 10.14
N GLU A 137 19.56 32.48 11.23
CA GLU A 137 20.10 32.34 12.58
C GLU A 137 20.06 30.89 13.09
N THR A 138 19.13 30.07 12.57
CA THR A 138 18.93 28.70 13.07
C THR A 138 18.63 27.70 11.95
N ASP A 139 19.13 26.48 12.11
CA ASP A 139 18.84 25.33 11.28
C ASP A 139 18.33 24.21 12.19
N ILE A 140 17.03 23.88 12.08
CA ILE A 140 16.33 22.95 12.99
C ILE A 140 15.76 21.81 12.17
N TYR A 141 16.20 20.59 12.46
CA TYR A 141 15.64 19.35 11.93
C TYR A 141 15.02 18.51 13.05
N VAL A 142 13.79 18.07 12.84
CA VAL A 142 13.08 17.19 13.77
C VAL A 142 12.44 16.07 12.98
N ARG A 143 12.67 14.82 13.41
CA ARG A 143 11.96 13.63 12.93
C ARG A 143 11.39 12.88 14.13
N LEU A 144 10.11 12.53 14.02
CA LEU A 144 9.36 11.83 15.04
C LEU A 144 8.71 10.59 14.44
N ASN A 145 8.80 9.44 15.14
CA ASN A 145 8.01 8.25 14.88
C ASN A 145 7.30 7.85 16.17
N LEU A 146 5.98 8.04 16.22
CA LEU A 146 5.16 7.70 17.40
C LEU A 146 5.01 6.20 17.60
N ASP A 147 5.26 5.38 16.56
CA ASP A 147 5.22 3.92 16.60
C ASP A 147 6.65 3.32 16.71
N GLY A 148 7.59 4.11 17.28
CA GLY A 148 8.98 3.75 17.48
C GLY A 148 9.22 2.77 18.64
N LYS A 149 10.48 2.73 19.07
CA LYS A 149 10.95 1.88 20.19
C LYS A 149 11.71 2.69 21.26
N GLY A 150 11.52 4.01 21.29
CA GLY A 150 12.22 4.91 22.21
C GLY A 150 13.67 5.22 21.80
N LYS A 151 14.01 5.10 20.51
CA LYS A 151 15.34 5.50 20.02
C LYS A 151 15.40 7.02 19.90
N THR A 152 16.44 7.60 20.47
CA THR A 152 16.64 9.05 20.47
C THR A 152 18.00 9.44 19.90
N ALA A 153 18.04 10.54 19.16
CA ALA A 153 19.27 11.17 18.66
C ALA A 153 19.10 12.71 18.77
N ILE A 154 19.50 13.27 19.90
CA ILE A 154 19.20 14.65 20.25
C ILE A 154 20.50 15.47 20.30
N HIS A 155 20.52 16.58 19.57
CA HIS A 155 21.64 17.51 19.48
C HIS A 155 21.10 18.94 19.33
N THR A 156 20.77 19.62 20.44
CA THR A 156 20.30 21.01 20.43
C THR A 156 21.37 22.00 20.84
N GLY A 157 22.51 21.52 21.33
CA GLY A 157 23.57 22.37 21.90
C GLY A 157 23.34 22.77 23.36
N LEU A 158 22.18 22.44 23.96
CA LEU A 158 21.85 22.74 25.35
C LEU A 158 21.64 21.41 26.12
N GLY A 159 22.67 21.02 26.90
CA GLY A 159 22.71 19.69 27.52
C GLY A 159 21.52 19.33 28.39
N PHE A 160 20.92 20.28 29.13
CA PHE A 160 19.71 20.01 29.89
C PHE A 160 18.49 19.76 28.99
N PHE A 161 18.37 20.51 27.90
CA PHE A 161 17.29 20.35 26.95
C PHE A 161 17.43 19.04 26.16
N ASP A 162 18.66 18.69 25.76
CA ASP A 162 18.94 17.38 25.16
C ASP A 162 18.50 16.24 26.07
N HIS A 163 18.83 16.32 27.36
CA HIS A 163 18.41 15.32 28.34
C HIS A 163 16.88 15.22 28.46
N MET A 164 16.16 16.35 28.51
CA MET A 164 14.70 16.34 28.61
C MET A 164 14.02 15.73 27.39
N LEU A 165 14.50 16.04 26.18
CA LEU A 165 13.99 15.45 24.94
C LEU A 165 14.33 13.95 24.82
N ASP A 166 15.51 13.54 25.28
CA ASP A 166 15.90 12.14 25.36
C ASP A 166 14.97 11.34 26.29
N GLN A 167 14.66 11.90 27.46
CA GLN A 167 13.70 11.29 28.38
C GLN A 167 12.29 11.21 27.77
N LEU A 168 11.86 12.26 27.07
CA LEU A 168 10.57 12.26 26.38
C LEU A 168 10.49 11.10 25.37
N GLY A 169 11.46 10.94 24.49
CA GLY A 169 11.48 9.85 23.51
C GLY A 169 11.50 8.47 24.18
N LYS A 170 12.39 8.27 25.15
CA LYS A 170 12.54 6.99 25.86
C LYS A 170 11.29 6.58 26.62
N HIS A 171 10.68 7.49 27.37
CA HIS A 171 9.51 7.18 28.20
C HIS A 171 8.22 7.07 27.39
N SER A 172 8.08 7.82 26.29
CA SER A 172 6.92 7.68 25.37
C SER A 172 6.99 6.46 24.46
N GLY A 173 8.19 5.87 24.29
CA GLY A 173 8.44 4.82 23.31
C GLY A 173 8.56 5.36 21.87
N ALA A 174 8.44 6.67 21.65
CA ALA A 174 8.62 7.26 20.33
C ALA A 174 10.08 7.36 19.93
N ASP A 175 10.39 7.13 18.64
CA ASP A 175 11.72 7.46 18.13
C ASP A 175 11.77 8.96 17.81
N LEU A 176 12.80 9.65 18.33
CA LEU A 176 12.93 11.10 18.21
C LEU A 176 14.35 11.48 17.80
N GLU A 177 14.45 12.16 16.67
CA GLU A 177 15.69 12.77 16.19
C GLU A 177 15.51 14.30 16.16
N VAL A 178 16.43 15.03 16.82
CA VAL A 178 16.44 16.49 16.85
C VAL A 178 17.86 16.98 16.62
N LYS A 179 18.04 17.82 15.63
CA LYS A 179 19.30 18.49 15.33
C LYS A 179 19.04 19.98 15.25
N VAL A 180 19.80 20.76 15.99
CA VAL A 180 19.74 22.22 15.98
C VAL A 180 21.15 22.78 15.81
N ALA A 181 21.28 23.69 14.85
CA ALA A 181 22.47 24.54 14.68
C ALA A 181 22.03 26.01 14.63
N GLY A 182 22.76 26.90 15.35
CA GLY A 182 22.48 28.34 15.44
C GLY A 182 23.46 29.05 16.36
#